data_3fcbdd0179cdb188ecb9eb3c65a2ca92
#
_entry.id   3fcbdd0179cdb188ecb9eb3c65a2ca92
#
_cell.length_a   1.000
_cell.length_b   1.000
_cell.length_c   1.000
_cell.angle_alpha   90.00
_cell.angle_beta   90.00
_cell.angle_gamma   90.00
#
_symmetry.space_group_name_H-M   'P 1'
#
loop_
_entity.id
_entity.type
_entity.pdbx_description
1 polymer ?
#
loop_
_entity_poly.entity_id
_entity_poly.type
_entity_poly.pdbx_seq_one_letter_code
_entity_poly.pdbx_strand_id
1 'polypeptide(L)'
;FTRSLKEDLKRRDFTINAMAYNDEVGLIDPFNGMEDIEHYKIRCVGRAEDRFSEDALRILRAIRFASQLGFVVDSDVSLNIHKMYKNLENISIERINSEFCKIALSSEFYIQIGLFREVFSLFIPEIKDMFGFQQNNPYHIYDVWNHTVHAVQAYECDCEEDLNPIDLITSLAVFFHDIGKPHCYQDGEDSIRHFKGHGKVSADMTDTIMKRLRFDNDTREKVVQLVYYHDATFEVGKKYIKRWLN
;
A
#
# COMPACT_ATOMS: atom_id res chain seq x y z
N PHE A 1 -33.28 -8.18 0.89
CA PHE A 1 -33.53 -6.78 0.53
C PHE A 1 -34.34 -6.14 1.65
N THR A 2 -33.81 -5.05 2.27
CA THR A 2 -34.54 -4.29 3.27
C THR A 2 -35.50 -3.32 2.54
N ARG A 3 -36.71 -3.11 3.09
CA ARG A 3 -37.66 -2.11 2.57
C ARG A 3 -37.40 -0.70 3.14
N SER A 4 -36.44 -0.56 4.06
CA SER A 4 -36.11 0.71 4.72
C SER A 4 -34.75 1.20 4.24
N LEU A 5 -34.69 2.42 3.66
CA LEU A 5 -33.46 3.10 3.27
C LEU A 5 -32.50 3.23 4.47
N LYS A 6 -33.02 3.60 5.65
CA LYS A 6 -32.19 3.76 6.84
C LYS A 6 -31.50 2.45 7.26
N GLU A 7 -32.18 1.30 7.13
CA GLU A 7 -31.58 -0.01 7.41
C GLU A 7 -30.52 -0.38 6.36
N ASP A 8 -30.72 0.01 5.08
CA ASP A 8 -29.70 -0.19 4.05
C ASP A 8 -28.44 0.65 4.34
N LEU A 9 -28.61 1.92 4.66
CA LEU A 9 -27.50 2.82 4.97
C LEU A 9 -26.77 2.37 6.27
N LYS A 10 -27.49 1.85 7.25
CA LYS A 10 -26.93 1.37 8.54
C LYS A 10 -25.95 0.20 8.38
N ARG A 11 -26.11 -0.66 7.38
CA ARG A 11 -25.22 -1.81 7.14
C ARG A 11 -23.97 -1.50 6.31
N ARG A 12 -23.85 -0.24 5.81
CA ARG A 12 -22.68 0.19 5.06
C ARG A 12 -21.46 0.30 5.95
N ASP A 13 -20.28 0.38 5.32
CA ASP A 13 -19.00 0.41 6.02
C ASP A 13 -18.73 1.79 6.69
N PHE A 14 -18.72 2.86 5.88
CA PHE A 14 -18.30 4.19 6.34
C PHE A 14 -19.42 5.19 6.16
N THR A 15 -19.44 6.22 7.02
CA THR A 15 -20.43 7.30 7.03
C THR A 15 -20.47 8.05 5.71
N ILE A 16 -19.30 8.32 5.12
CA ILE A 16 -19.16 8.99 3.80
C ILE A 16 -19.82 8.20 2.65
N ASN A 17 -20.04 6.90 2.82
CA ASN A 17 -20.71 6.00 1.87
C ASN A 17 -22.14 5.66 2.30
N ALA A 18 -22.60 6.18 3.44
CA ALA A 18 -23.90 5.85 4.02
C ALA A 18 -24.92 6.99 3.89
N MET A 19 -24.88 7.66 2.78
CA MET A 19 -25.80 8.73 2.37
C MET A 19 -26.59 8.32 1.12
N ALA A 20 -27.72 8.95 0.89
CA ALA A 20 -28.53 8.80 -0.31
C ALA A 20 -29.08 10.15 -0.73
N TYR A 21 -29.28 10.33 -2.04
CA TYR A 21 -29.88 11.53 -2.62
C TYR A 21 -31.11 11.15 -3.45
N ASN A 22 -32.13 11.99 -3.33
CA ASN A 22 -33.33 11.92 -4.16
C ASN A 22 -33.79 13.34 -4.50
N ASP A 23 -34.19 13.61 -5.73
CA ASP A 23 -34.59 14.95 -6.20
C ASP A 23 -35.79 15.53 -5.45
N GLU A 24 -36.68 14.69 -4.91
CA GLU A 24 -37.87 15.12 -4.16
C GLU A 24 -37.57 15.45 -2.70
N VAL A 25 -36.68 14.68 -2.05
CA VAL A 25 -36.41 14.75 -0.61
C VAL A 25 -35.06 15.44 -0.32
N GLY A 26 -34.19 15.50 -1.32
CA GLY A 26 -32.82 15.98 -1.17
C GLY A 26 -31.87 14.92 -0.57
N LEU A 27 -30.83 15.39 0.12
CA LEU A 27 -29.83 14.53 0.76
C LEU A 27 -30.37 13.91 2.05
N ILE A 28 -30.22 12.61 2.17
CA ILE A 28 -30.53 11.81 3.36
C ILE A 28 -29.20 11.31 3.96
N ASP A 29 -28.82 11.88 5.07
CA ASP A 29 -27.55 11.59 5.78
C ASP A 29 -27.78 11.24 7.24
N PRO A 30 -28.20 10.01 7.56
CA PRO A 30 -28.56 9.64 8.92
C PRO A 30 -27.34 9.38 9.84
N PHE A 31 -26.12 9.43 9.31
CA PHE A 31 -24.88 9.07 10.02
C PHE A 31 -23.81 10.16 9.98
N ASN A 32 -24.18 11.37 9.57
CA ASN A 32 -23.30 12.56 9.49
C ASN A 32 -22.11 12.34 8.52
N GLY A 33 -22.34 11.71 7.37
CA GLY A 33 -21.31 11.49 6.36
C GLY A 33 -20.82 12.78 5.73
N MET A 34 -21.69 13.80 5.56
CA MET A 34 -21.28 15.12 5.08
C MET A 34 -20.34 15.82 6.04
N GLU A 35 -20.61 15.77 7.36
CA GLU A 35 -19.72 16.31 8.39
C GLU A 35 -18.34 15.62 8.34
N ASP A 36 -18.30 14.30 8.14
CA ASP A 36 -17.03 13.56 8.00
C ASP A 36 -16.28 13.93 6.72
N ILE A 37 -16.97 14.21 5.62
CA ILE A 37 -16.35 14.72 4.37
C ILE A 37 -15.75 16.11 4.63
N GLU A 38 -16.49 17.03 5.26
CA GLU A 38 -16.02 18.38 5.57
C GLU A 38 -14.79 18.39 6.51
N HIS A 39 -14.70 17.38 7.37
CA HIS A 39 -13.58 17.20 8.29
C HIS A 39 -12.50 16.24 7.80
N TYR A 40 -12.57 15.79 6.55
CA TYR A 40 -11.61 14.86 5.94
C TYR A 40 -11.41 13.56 6.77
N LYS A 41 -12.50 12.93 7.23
CA LYS A 41 -12.46 11.77 8.13
C LYS A 41 -13.04 10.50 7.52
N ILE A 42 -12.37 9.36 7.79
CA ILE A 42 -12.92 8.02 7.56
C ILE A 42 -13.43 7.47 8.88
N ARG A 43 -14.76 7.46 9.06
CA ARG A 43 -15.45 6.94 10.23
C ARG A 43 -16.43 5.83 9.85
N CYS A 44 -16.49 4.76 10.65
CA CYS A 44 -17.45 3.68 10.45
C CYS A 44 -18.89 4.11 10.77
N VAL A 45 -19.87 3.49 10.10
CA VAL A 45 -21.27 3.55 10.50
C VAL A 45 -21.45 2.73 11.79
N GLY A 46 -21.64 3.40 12.92
CA GLY A 46 -21.63 2.77 14.23
C GLY A 46 -20.22 2.45 14.73
N ARG A 47 -20.04 1.36 15.46
CA ARG A 47 -18.73 0.99 16.03
C ARG A 47 -17.84 0.29 14.99
N ALA A 48 -16.58 0.65 14.93
CA ALA A 48 -15.62 0.03 14.01
C ALA A 48 -15.44 -1.48 14.30
N GLU A 49 -15.43 -1.86 15.58
CA GLU A 49 -15.34 -3.27 16.01
C GLU A 49 -16.45 -4.15 15.40
N ASP A 50 -17.69 -3.66 15.38
CA ASP A 50 -18.82 -4.38 14.81
C ASP A 50 -18.66 -4.52 13.29
N ARG A 51 -18.30 -3.42 12.62
CA ARG A 51 -18.12 -3.40 11.15
C ARG A 51 -17.00 -4.32 10.67
N PHE A 52 -15.88 -4.35 11.38
CA PHE A 52 -14.74 -5.23 11.05
C PHE A 52 -15.00 -6.69 11.40
N SER A 53 -15.84 -6.95 12.41
CA SER A 53 -16.30 -8.33 12.73
C SER A 53 -17.23 -8.88 11.66
N GLU A 54 -18.07 -8.04 11.01
CA GLU A 54 -18.96 -8.47 9.92
C GLU A 54 -18.21 -8.79 8.62
N ASP A 55 -17.24 -7.97 8.24
CA ASP A 55 -16.35 -8.17 7.09
C ASP A 55 -15.00 -7.51 7.36
N ALA A 56 -13.99 -8.32 7.62
CA ALA A 56 -12.64 -7.86 7.91
C ALA A 56 -12.00 -7.09 6.74
N LEU A 57 -12.46 -7.29 5.49
CA LEU A 57 -11.96 -6.51 4.34
C LEU A 57 -12.21 -5.00 4.51
N ARG A 58 -13.18 -4.61 5.34
CA ARG A 58 -13.42 -3.20 5.67
C ARG A 58 -12.21 -2.51 6.30
N ILE A 59 -11.29 -3.27 6.90
CA ILE A 59 -9.98 -2.76 7.37
C ILE A 59 -9.17 -2.19 6.20
N LEU A 60 -8.97 -2.99 5.13
CA LEU A 60 -8.25 -2.51 3.94
C LEU A 60 -9.04 -1.42 3.21
N ARG A 61 -10.36 -1.48 3.23
CA ARG A 61 -11.22 -0.44 2.65
C ARG A 61 -11.08 0.90 3.39
N ALA A 62 -10.94 0.89 4.73
CA ALA A 62 -10.67 2.11 5.51
C ALA A 62 -9.33 2.75 5.09
N ILE A 63 -8.27 1.95 5.03
CA ILE A 63 -6.93 2.37 4.58
C ILE A 63 -7.01 2.91 3.15
N ARG A 64 -7.70 2.21 2.24
CA ARG A 64 -7.88 2.66 0.86
C ARG A 64 -8.59 4.00 0.75
N PHE A 65 -9.73 4.16 1.43
CA PHE A 65 -10.47 5.44 1.36
C PHE A 65 -9.66 6.59 1.94
N ALA A 66 -8.94 6.36 3.04
CA ALA A 66 -8.02 7.35 3.58
C ALA A 66 -6.98 7.76 2.53
N SER A 67 -6.34 6.78 1.89
CA SER A 67 -5.30 7.00 0.88
C SER A 67 -5.81 7.68 -0.40
N GLN A 68 -6.99 7.28 -0.89
CA GLN A 68 -7.56 7.82 -2.14
C GLN A 68 -8.15 9.22 -2.01
N LEU A 69 -8.65 9.56 -0.82
CA LEU A 69 -9.33 10.84 -0.57
C LEU A 69 -8.46 11.85 0.17
N GLY A 70 -7.28 11.46 0.65
CA GLY A 70 -6.47 12.29 1.53
C GLY A 70 -7.14 12.53 2.90
N PHE A 71 -7.89 11.54 3.39
CA PHE A 71 -8.66 11.64 4.63
C PHE A 71 -7.95 10.94 5.78
N VAL A 72 -8.13 11.47 6.98
CA VAL A 72 -7.58 10.87 8.21
C VAL A 72 -8.51 9.78 8.71
N VAL A 73 -7.95 8.63 9.03
CA VAL A 73 -8.69 7.55 9.70
C VAL A 73 -9.04 7.97 11.12
N ASP A 74 -10.34 7.93 11.47
CA ASP A 74 -10.81 8.25 12.81
C ASP A 74 -10.14 7.38 13.88
N SER A 75 -9.97 7.91 15.09
CA SER A 75 -9.25 7.25 16.17
C SER A 75 -9.85 5.89 16.57
N ASP A 76 -11.18 5.75 16.62
CA ASP A 76 -11.83 4.47 16.89
C ASP A 76 -11.56 3.46 15.76
N VAL A 77 -11.61 3.92 14.51
CA VAL A 77 -11.30 3.08 13.34
C VAL A 77 -9.84 2.64 13.36
N SER A 78 -8.89 3.57 13.59
CA SER A 78 -7.45 3.28 13.65
C SER A 78 -7.13 2.27 14.77
N LEU A 79 -7.67 2.48 15.97
CA LEU A 79 -7.49 1.56 17.10
C LEU A 79 -7.98 0.14 16.75
N ASN A 80 -9.16 0.04 16.13
CA ASN A 80 -9.73 -1.26 15.77
C ASN A 80 -9.02 -1.90 14.57
N ILE A 81 -8.42 -1.14 13.66
CA ILE A 81 -7.51 -1.67 12.63
C ILE A 81 -6.36 -2.42 13.31
N HIS A 82 -5.62 -1.78 14.24
CA HIS A 82 -4.50 -2.41 14.94
C HIS A 82 -4.91 -3.60 15.80
N LYS A 83 -6.12 -3.58 16.37
CA LYS A 83 -6.65 -4.68 17.18
C LYS A 83 -7.07 -5.89 16.35
N MET A 84 -7.63 -5.67 15.15
CA MET A 84 -8.40 -6.68 14.43
C MET A 84 -7.80 -7.07 13.05
N TYR A 85 -6.68 -6.48 12.62
CA TYR A 85 -6.11 -6.74 11.29
C TYR A 85 -5.87 -8.22 10.99
N LYS A 86 -5.60 -9.04 12.01
CA LYS A 86 -5.42 -10.49 11.84
C LYS A 86 -6.66 -11.20 11.29
N ASN A 87 -7.85 -10.63 11.43
CA ASN A 87 -9.08 -11.18 10.86
C ASN A 87 -9.03 -11.20 9.31
N LEU A 88 -8.14 -10.42 8.69
CA LEU A 88 -7.89 -10.47 7.25
C LEU A 88 -7.38 -11.84 6.76
N GLU A 89 -6.82 -12.68 7.64
CA GLU A 89 -6.44 -14.07 7.31
C GLU A 89 -7.62 -14.91 6.82
N ASN A 90 -8.86 -14.54 7.16
CA ASN A 90 -10.07 -15.20 6.71
C ASN A 90 -10.61 -14.66 5.37
N ILE A 91 -9.97 -13.65 4.79
CA ILE A 91 -10.38 -13.03 3.53
C ILE A 91 -9.59 -13.65 2.37
N SER A 92 -10.26 -13.90 1.24
CA SER A 92 -9.59 -14.43 0.07
C SER A 92 -8.52 -13.48 -0.44
N ILE A 93 -7.42 -14.03 -0.92
CA ILE A 93 -6.25 -13.25 -1.34
C ILE A 93 -6.57 -12.32 -2.52
N GLU A 94 -7.50 -12.71 -3.40
CA GLU A 94 -7.94 -11.90 -4.52
C GLU A 94 -8.66 -10.62 -4.05
N ARG A 95 -9.47 -10.71 -2.99
CA ARG A 95 -10.13 -9.54 -2.40
C ARG A 95 -9.10 -8.62 -1.74
N ILE A 96 -8.12 -9.19 -1.02
CA ILE A 96 -7.00 -8.44 -0.43
C ILE A 96 -6.21 -7.72 -1.52
N ASN A 97 -5.81 -8.45 -2.58
CA ASN A 97 -5.05 -7.89 -3.68
C ASN A 97 -5.80 -6.76 -4.39
N SER A 98 -7.11 -6.92 -4.63
CA SER A 98 -7.93 -5.88 -5.23
C SER A 98 -7.93 -4.56 -4.43
N GLU A 99 -7.96 -4.62 -3.10
CA GLU A 99 -7.87 -3.42 -2.27
C GLU A 99 -6.42 -2.89 -2.21
N PHE A 100 -5.42 -3.77 -2.12
CA PHE A 100 -4.00 -3.39 -2.13
C PHE A 100 -3.61 -2.63 -3.41
N CYS A 101 -4.01 -3.12 -4.58
CA CYS A 101 -3.75 -2.40 -5.85
C CYS A 101 -4.36 -0.99 -5.86
N LYS A 102 -5.58 -0.82 -5.30
CA LYS A 102 -6.21 0.50 -5.21
C LYS A 102 -5.52 1.43 -4.22
N ILE A 103 -4.92 0.88 -3.15
CA ILE A 103 -4.10 1.65 -2.22
C ILE A 103 -2.79 2.07 -2.90
N ALA A 104 -2.13 1.15 -3.61
CA ALA A 104 -0.88 1.42 -4.32
C ALA A 104 -1.03 2.42 -5.49
N LEU A 105 -2.26 2.62 -5.99
CA LEU A 105 -2.60 3.62 -7.03
C LEU A 105 -3.00 4.99 -6.46
N SER A 106 -2.94 5.20 -5.15
CA SER A 106 -3.35 6.45 -4.52
C SER A 106 -2.16 7.35 -4.18
N SER A 107 -2.40 8.64 -4.02
CA SER A 107 -1.38 9.66 -3.73
C SER A 107 -0.90 9.70 -2.27
N GLU A 108 -1.42 8.83 -1.40
CA GLU A 108 -1.02 8.73 0.00
C GLU A 108 -0.68 7.29 0.41
N PHE A 109 -0.26 6.46 -0.53
CA PHE A 109 0.17 5.09 -0.24
C PHE A 109 1.32 5.08 0.78
N TYR A 110 2.30 6.00 0.65
CA TYR A 110 3.42 6.11 1.59
C TYR A 110 2.97 6.34 3.04
N ILE A 111 1.93 7.16 3.26
CA ILE A 111 1.37 7.39 4.59
C ILE A 111 0.78 6.10 5.16
N GLN A 112 0.02 5.38 4.34
CA GLN A 112 -0.69 4.19 4.78
C GLN A 112 0.26 3.03 5.12
N ILE A 113 1.31 2.82 4.31
CA ILE A 113 2.32 1.81 4.62
C ILE A 113 3.13 2.18 5.86
N GLY A 114 3.36 3.47 6.11
CA GLY A 114 4.00 3.95 7.32
C GLY A 114 3.16 3.72 8.59
N LEU A 115 1.87 4.04 8.53
CA LEU A 115 0.95 3.95 9.67
C LEU A 115 0.48 2.51 9.97
N PHE A 116 0.25 1.71 8.94
CA PHE A 116 -0.38 0.39 9.05
C PHE A 116 0.50 -0.75 8.55
N ARG A 117 1.83 -0.65 8.72
CA ARG A 117 2.81 -1.64 8.25
C ARG A 117 2.49 -3.07 8.71
N GLU A 118 1.92 -3.24 9.91
CA GLU A 118 1.52 -4.55 10.44
C GLU A 118 0.39 -5.18 9.61
N VAL A 119 -0.53 -4.37 9.08
CA VAL A 119 -1.61 -4.82 8.20
C VAL A 119 -1.03 -5.36 6.90
N PHE A 120 -0.12 -4.62 6.26
CA PHE A 120 0.55 -5.04 5.03
C PHE A 120 1.43 -6.28 5.26
N SER A 121 2.11 -6.35 6.40
CA SER A 121 2.96 -7.50 6.74
C SER A 121 2.20 -8.80 6.98
N LEU A 122 0.86 -8.75 7.07
CA LEU A 122 0.06 -9.96 7.20
C LEU A 122 0.01 -10.75 5.89
N PHE A 123 -0.10 -10.08 4.75
CA PHE A 123 -0.16 -10.72 3.43
C PHE A 123 1.15 -10.58 2.63
N ILE A 124 2.08 -9.73 3.09
CA ILE A 124 3.46 -9.60 2.60
C ILE A 124 4.40 -9.76 3.80
N PRO A 125 4.53 -10.95 4.41
CA PRO A 125 5.31 -11.13 5.64
C PRO A 125 6.80 -10.79 5.49
N GLU A 126 7.33 -10.81 4.27
CA GLU A 126 8.72 -10.51 3.95
C GLU A 126 9.12 -9.06 4.30
N ILE A 127 8.17 -8.11 4.31
CA ILE A 127 8.49 -6.73 4.69
C ILE A 127 8.89 -6.59 6.17
N LYS A 128 8.58 -7.58 7.03
CA LYS A 128 8.97 -7.56 8.44
C LYS A 128 10.47 -7.51 8.63
N ASP A 129 11.21 -8.15 7.76
CA ASP A 129 12.67 -8.19 7.82
C ASP A 129 13.31 -6.84 7.49
N MET A 130 12.53 -5.93 6.87
CA MET A 130 12.96 -4.56 6.58
C MET A 130 12.80 -3.62 7.79
N PHE A 131 11.91 -3.95 8.76
CA PHE A 131 11.61 -3.08 9.90
C PHE A 131 12.81 -2.93 10.83
N GLY A 132 13.33 -1.71 10.97
CA GLY A 132 14.48 -1.43 11.78
C GLY A 132 15.81 -2.00 11.26
N PHE A 133 15.82 -2.58 10.05
CA PHE A 133 17.05 -3.12 9.47
C PHE A 133 17.96 -1.97 9.01
N GLN A 134 19.00 -1.69 9.83
CA GLN A 134 19.94 -0.61 9.60
C GLN A 134 20.82 -0.87 8.37
N GLN A 135 20.96 0.11 7.51
CA GLN A 135 21.77 -0.01 6.30
C GLN A 135 23.25 0.20 6.56
N ASN A 136 23.63 0.85 7.68
CA ASN A 136 25.01 1.11 8.11
C ASN A 136 25.91 1.57 6.94
N ASN A 137 25.41 2.53 6.18
CA ASN A 137 26.08 3.04 4.98
C ASN A 137 25.96 4.57 4.96
N PRO A 138 27.04 5.32 4.70
CA PRO A 138 27.02 6.78 4.73
C PRO A 138 26.06 7.43 3.74
N TYR A 139 25.58 6.69 2.74
CA TYR A 139 24.61 7.16 1.75
C TYR A 139 23.15 6.96 2.16
N HIS A 140 22.88 6.23 3.25
CA HIS A 140 21.54 5.89 3.70
C HIS A 140 21.34 6.25 5.17
N ILE A 141 20.49 7.24 5.44
CA ILE A 141 20.18 7.70 6.81
C ILE A 141 19.01 6.93 7.44
N TYR A 142 18.24 6.20 6.62
CA TYR A 142 17.07 5.43 7.04
C TYR A 142 17.38 3.93 7.10
N ASP A 143 16.66 3.19 7.95
CA ASP A 143 16.55 1.73 7.80
C ASP A 143 15.86 1.38 6.47
N VAL A 144 15.88 0.09 6.08
CA VAL A 144 15.34 -0.34 4.78
C VAL A 144 13.85 -0.04 4.65
N TRP A 145 13.06 -0.20 5.72
CA TRP A 145 11.63 0.10 5.67
C TRP A 145 11.34 1.59 5.49
N ASN A 146 11.94 2.43 6.33
CA ASN A 146 11.75 3.87 6.23
C ASN A 146 12.29 4.41 4.89
N HIS A 147 13.40 3.85 4.37
CA HIS A 147 13.88 4.16 3.02
C HIS A 147 12.80 3.85 1.96
N THR A 148 12.18 2.68 2.04
CA THR A 148 11.09 2.30 1.10
C THR A 148 9.89 3.25 1.21
N VAL A 149 9.46 3.62 2.42
CA VAL A 149 8.37 4.59 2.63
C VAL A 149 8.70 5.93 1.97
N HIS A 150 9.93 6.45 2.16
CA HIS A 150 10.36 7.70 1.52
C HIS A 150 10.55 7.59 0.01
N ALA A 151 10.94 6.43 -0.50
CA ALA A 151 11.02 6.21 -1.95
C ALA A 151 9.63 6.25 -2.61
N VAL A 152 8.61 5.63 -1.96
CA VAL A 152 7.21 5.72 -2.41
C VAL A 152 6.72 7.17 -2.35
N GLN A 153 7.02 7.89 -1.26
CA GLN A 153 6.68 9.32 -1.13
C GLN A 153 7.28 10.16 -2.25
N ALA A 154 8.56 9.97 -2.55
CA ALA A 154 9.24 10.71 -3.62
C ALA A 154 8.58 10.44 -4.99
N TYR A 155 8.26 9.18 -5.30
CA TYR A 155 7.56 8.82 -6.52
C TYR A 155 6.17 9.48 -6.63
N GLU A 156 5.40 9.49 -5.55
CA GLU A 156 4.08 10.13 -5.53
C GLU A 156 4.19 11.64 -5.72
N CYS A 157 5.15 12.31 -5.06
CA CYS A 157 5.42 13.74 -5.24
C CYS A 157 5.82 14.08 -6.69
N ASP A 158 6.71 13.29 -7.31
CA ASP A 158 7.10 13.48 -8.70
C ASP A 158 5.89 13.36 -9.64
N CYS A 159 4.98 12.42 -9.38
CA CYS A 159 3.74 12.28 -10.16
C CYS A 159 2.84 13.52 -10.02
N GLU A 160 2.73 14.09 -8.82
CA GLU A 160 1.93 15.31 -8.60
C GLU A 160 2.55 16.53 -9.29
N GLU A 161 3.86 16.73 -9.18
CA GLU A 161 4.58 17.85 -9.79
C GLU A 161 4.50 17.81 -11.33
N ASP A 162 4.64 16.63 -11.93
CA ASP A 162 4.59 16.41 -13.37
C ASP A 162 3.16 16.25 -13.93
N LEU A 163 2.13 16.27 -13.07
CA LEU A 163 0.72 15.99 -13.41
C LEU A 163 0.54 14.65 -14.10
N ASN A 164 1.38 13.68 -13.79
CA ASN A 164 1.28 12.31 -14.28
C ASN A 164 0.44 11.45 -13.33
N PRO A 165 -0.42 10.56 -13.86
CA PRO A 165 -1.13 9.63 -12.98
C PRO A 165 -0.15 8.62 -12.37
N ILE A 166 -0.38 8.26 -11.10
CA ILE A 166 0.35 7.18 -10.45
C ILE A 166 0.11 5.88 -11.22
N ASP A 167 1.20 5.22 -11.63
CA ASP A 167 1.16 3.94 -12.32
C ASP A 167 1.37 2.78 -11.35
N LEU A 168 0.51 1.76 -11.42
CA LEU A 168 0.55 0.61 -10.52
C LEU A 168 1.87 -0.16 -10.59
N ILE A 169 2.40 -0.33 -11.79
CA ILE A 169 3.63 -1.11 -12.00
C ILE A 169 4.81 -0.40 -11.35
N THR A 170 4.92 0.91 -11.57
CA THR A 170 5.99 1.73 -10.98
C THR A 170 5.84 1.83 -9.46
N SER A 171 4.63 2.09 -8.96
CA SER A 171 4.36 2.15 -7.52
C SER A 171 4.75 0.85 -6.80
N LEU A 172 4.35 -0.30 -7.34
CA LEU A 172 4.72 -1.60 -6.79
C LEU A 172 6.23 -1.88 -6.92
N ALA A 173 6.85 -1.47 -8.03
CA ALA A 173 8.29 -1.64 -8.20
C ALA A 173 9.08 -0.82 -7.17
N VAL A 174 8.68 0.42 -6.91
CA VAL A 174 9.25 1.27 -5.85
C VAL A 174 9.01 0.66 -4.47
N PHE A 175 7.83 0.09 -4.21
CA PHE A 175 7.54 -0.55 -2.93
C PHE A 175 8.40 -1.80 -2.69
N PHE A 176 8.72 -2.58 -3.72
CA PHE A 176 9.46 -3.84 -3.59
C PHE A 176 10.96 -3.74 -3.88
N HIS A 177 11.49 -2.60 -4.35
CA HIS A 177 12.86 -2.51 -4.89
C HIS A 177 13.94 -3.05 -3.94
N ASP A 178 13.81 -2.78 -2.65
CA ASP A 178 14.81 -3.07 -1.62
C ASP A 178 14.43 -4.22 -0.66
N ILE A 179 13.36 -4.96 -0.94
CA ILE A 179 12.87 -6.03 -0.06
C ILE A 179 13.90 -7.15 0.17
N GLY A 180 14.83 -7.31 -0.75
CA GLY A 180 15.92 -8.32 -0.67
C GLY A 180 17.13 -7.88 0.14
N LYS A 181 17.30 -6.59 0.49
CA LYS A 181 18.49 -6.10 1.21
C LYS A 181 18.78 -6.86 2.51
N PRO A 182 17.80 -7.17 3.38
CA PRO A 182 18.05 -7.93 4.60
C PRO A 182 18.60 -9.35 4.38
N HIS A 183 18.46 -9.90 3.16
CA HIS A 183 18.85 -11.28 2.83
C HIS A 183 20.17 -11.40 2.07
N CYS A 184 20.82 -10.29 1.70
CA CYS A 184 22.06 -10.32 0.91
C CYS A 184 23.12 -9.31 1.35
N TYR A 185 23.07 -8.83 2.60
CA TYR A 185 24.05 -7.88 3.11
C TYR A 185 25.39 -8.55 3.47
N GLN A 186 26.46 -7.77 3.38
CA GLN A 186 27.81 -8.11 3.83
C GLN A 186 28.38 -6.89 4.57
N ASP A 187 28.85 -7.10 5.79
CA ASP A 187 29.53 -6.04 6.54
C ASP A 187 31.02 -6.01 6.10
N GLY A 188 31.46 -4.84 5.63
CA GLY A 188 32.86 -4.60 5.24
C GLY A 188 33.77 -4.40 6.45
N GLU A 189 35.11 -4.43 6.23
CA GLU A 189 36.12 -4.19 7.29
C GLU A 189 36.02 -2.79 7.92
N ASP A 190 35.46 -1.83 7.17
CA ASP A 190 35.20 -0.44 7.58
C ASP A 190 33.87 -0.27 8.32
N SER A 191 33.19 -1.36 8.68
CA SER A 191 31.85 -1.39 9.26
C SER A 191 30.75 -0.83 8.32
N ILE A 192 31.04 -0.62 7.03
CA ILE A 192 30.07 -0.23 6.03
C ILE A 192 29.36 -1.49 5.51
N ARG A 193 28.04 -1.44 5.44
CA ARG A 193 27.22 -2.52 4.92
C ARG A 193 27.03 -2.40 3.41
N HIS A 194 27.27 -3.50 2.71
CA HIS A 194 27.11 -3.61 1.26
C HIS A 194 26.00 -4.59 0.92
N PHE A 195 25.23 -4.28 -0.14
CA PHE A 195 24.06 -5.05 -0.58
C PHE A 195 24.22 -5.54 -2.02
N LYS A 196 25.38 -6.13 -2.34
CA LYS A 196 25.68 -6.57 -3.70
C LYS A 196 24.68 -7.60 -4.20
N GLY A 197 24.02 -7.30 -5.33
CA GLY A 197 23.05 -8.20 -5.95
C GLY A 197 21.66 -8.16 -5.33
N HIS A 198 21.37 -7.19 -4.44
CA HIS A 198 20.04 -7.07 -3.82
C HIS A 198 18.92 -6.89 -4.86
N GLY A 199 19.15 -6.24 -5.99
CA GLY A 199 18.17 -6.12 -7.06
C GLY A 199 17.68 -7.47 -7.57
N LYS A 200 18.57 -8.46 -7.73
CA LYS A 200 18.18 -9.82 -8.09
C LYS A 200 17.39 -10.50 -6.97
N VAL A 201 17.86 -10.44 -5.73
CA VAL A 201 17.17 -11.04 -4.58
C VAL A 201 15.79 -10.42 -4.39
N SER A 202 15.69 -9.07 -4.48
CA SER A 202 14.42 -8.35 -4.43
C SER A 202 13.46 -8.80 -5.55
N ALA A 203 13.95 -8.97 -6.78
CA ALA A 203 13.15 -9.42 -7.91
C ALA A 203 12.62 -10.86 -7.72
N ASP A 204 13.47 -11.80 -7.27
CA ASP A 204 13.07 -13.18 -7.00
C ASP A 204 12.01 -13.25 -5.88
N MET A 205 12.17 -12.43 -4.81
CA MET A 205 11.19 -12.30 -3.74
C MET A 205 9.88 -11.68 -4.24
N THR A 206 9.97 -10.60 -5.02
CA THR A 206 8.81 -9.92 -5.62
C THR A 206 8.00 -10.85 -6.50
N ASP A 207 8.65 -11.65 -7.35
CA ASP A 207 7.97 -12.66 -8.20
C ASP A 207 7.18 -13.67 -7.34
N THR A 208 7.78 -14.15 -6.26
CA THR A 208 7.14 -15.08 -5.33
C THR A 208 5.94 -14.44 -4.61
N ILE A 209 6.10 -13.21 -4.12
CA ILE A 209 5.05 -12.46 -3.43
C ILE A 209 3.88 -12.19 -4.37
N MET A 210 4.15 -11.68 -5.58
CA MET A 210 3.10 -11.32 -6.53
C MET A 210 2.34 -12.55 -7.06
N LYS A 211 3.00 -13.71 -7.21
CA LYS A 211 2.32 -14.99 -7.48
C LYS A 211 1.39 -15.38 -6.35
N ARG A 212 1.84 -15.30 -5.09
CA ARG A 212 1.04 -15.58 -3.91
C ARG A 212 -0.18 -14.65 -3.80
N LEU A 213 0.01 -13.37 -4.12
CA LEU A 213 -1.04 -12.35 -4.14
C LEU A 213 -1.95 -12.42 -5.37
N ARG A 214 -1.72 -13.37 -6.31
CA ARG A 214 -2.55 -13.57 -7.50
C ARG A 214 -2.58 -12.39 -8.47
N PHE A 215 -1.46 -11.69 -8.62
CA PHE A 215 -1.31 -10.75 -9.73
C PHE A 215 -1.33 -11.47 -11.09
N ASP A 216 -1.80 -10.78 -12.13
CA ASP A 216 -1.66 -11.27 -13.49
C ASP A 216 -0.18 -11.31 -13.93
N ASN A 217 0.11 -12.12 -14.95
CA ASN A 217 1.48 -12.35 -15.39
C ASN A 217 2.13 -11.09 -15.98
N ASP A 218 1.39 -10.29 -16.76
CA ASP A 218 1.93 -9.08 -17.40
C ASP A 218 2.36 -8.04 -16.38
N THR A 219 1.48 -7.74 -15.42
CA THR A 219 1.80 -6.82 -14.30
C THR A 219 3.00 -7.34 -13.48
N ARG A 220 2.99 -8.62 -13.12
CA ARG A 220 4.06 -9.23 -12.33
C ARG A 220 5.42 -9.15 -13.04
N GLU A 221 5.49 -9.57 -14.30
CA GLU A 221 6.74 -9.58 -15.07
C GLU A 221 7.34 -8.18 -15.22
N LYS A 222 6.52 -7.17 -15.46
CA LYS A 222 6.96 -5.77 -15.54
C LYS A 222 7.51 -5.26 -14.21
N VAL A 223 6.80 -5.51 -13.10
CA VAL A 223 7.26 -5.10 -11.75
C VAL A 223 8.58 -5.79 -11.42
N VAL A 224 8.68 -7.11 -11.62
CA VAL A 224 9.90 -7.88 -11.35
C VAL A 224 11.07 -7.37 -12.18
N GLN A 225 10.85 -7.01 -13.44
CA GLN A 225 11.88 -6.45 -14.30
C GLN A 225 12.36 -5.08 -13.78
N LEU A 226 11.46 -4.20 -13.38
CA LEU A 226 11.84 -2.90 -12.80
C LEU A 226 12.62 -3.09 -11.50
N VAL A 227 12.15 -3.95 -10.60
CA VAL A 227 12.86 -4.27 -9.36
C VAL A 227 14.24 -4.87 -9.63
N TYR A 228 14.39 -5.73 -10.63
CA TYR A 228 15.70 -6.30 -10.97
C TYR A 228 16.72 -5.26 -11.41
N TYR A 229 16.27 -4.24 -12.13
CA TYR A 229 17.15 -3.25 -12.75
C TYR A 229 17.18 -1.89 -12.04
N HIS A 230 16.51 -1.73 -10.89
CA HIS A 230 16.38 -0.44 -10.23
C HIS A 230 17.73 0.22 -9.85
N ASP A 231 18.76 -0.60 -9.57
CA ASP A 231 20.14 -0.16 -9.22
C ASP A 231 21.10 -0.19 -10.43
N ALA A 232 20.58 -0.40 -11.63
CA ALA A 232 21.41 -0.47 -12.83
C ALA A 232 21.77 0.94 -13.32
N THR A 233 23.07 1.21 -13.42
CA THR A 233 23.57 2.43 -14.08
C THR A 233 23.38 2.32 -15.59
N PHE A 234 22.60 3.23 -16.17
CA PHE A 234 22.41 3.33 -17.61
C PHE A 234 23.44 4.27 -18.22
N GLU A 235 24.48 3.72 -18.88
CA GLU A 235 25.34 4.51 -19.74
C GLU A 235 24.83 4.49 -21.18
N VAL A 236 24.62 5.68 -21.78
CA VAL A 236 24.23 5.80 -23.19
C VAL A 236 25.42 5.49 -24.08
N GLY A 237 25.58 4.22 -24.48
CA GLY A 237 26.66 3.77 -25.37
C GLY A 237 26.26 2.51 -26.16
N LYS A 238 26.81 2.38 -27.40
CA LYS A 238 26.53 1.24 -28.29
C LYS A 238 26.71 -0.15 -27.63
N LYS A 239 27.63 -0.26 -26.67
CA LYS A 239 27.94 -1.51 -25.96
C LYS A 239 26.85 -1.84 -24.95
N TYR A 240 26.24 -0.87 -24.31
CA TYR A 240 25.13 -1.00 -23.38
C TYR A 240 23.84 -1.34 -24.13
N ILE A 241 23.53 -0.60 -25.21
CA ILE A 241 22.33 -0.86 -26.03
C ILE A 241 22.32 -2.31 -26.56
N LYS A 242 23.46 -2.85 -27.01
CA LYS A 242 23.56 -4.28 -27.44
C LYS A 242 23.28 -5.27 -26.30
N ARG A 243 23.64 -4.94 -25.05
CA ARG A 243 23.41 -5.80 -23.89
C ARG A 243 21.93 -5.89 -23.49
N TRP A 244 21.16 -4.84 -23.80
CA TRP A 244 19.75 -4.74 -23.44
C TRP A 244 18.81 -5.23 -24.56
N LEU A 245 19.32 -5.39 -25.79
CA LEU A 245 18.56 -5.88 -26.94
C LEU A 245 18.74 -7.40 -27.18
N ASN A 246 19.56 -8.09 -26.42
CA ASN A 246 19.78 -9.53 -26.44
C ASN A 246 19.30 -10.15 -25.12
#